data_67b1ea3a16afb8f473f0cb31693e335a
#
_entry.id   67b1ea3a16afb8f473f0cb31693e335a
#
_cell.length_a   1.000
_cell.length_b   1.000
_cell.length_c   1.000
_cell.angle_alpha   90.00
_cell.angle_beta   90.00
_cell.angle_gamma   90.00
#
_symmetry.space_group_name_H-M   'P 1'
#
loop_
_entity.id
_entity.type
_entity.pdbx_description
1 polymer ?
#
loop_
_entity_poly.entity_id
_entity_poly.type
_entity_poly.pdbx_seq_one_letter_code
_entity_poly.pdbx_strand_id
1 'polypeptide(L)'
;MANQDVKDLANSEYKYGFTSEVDADQIPKGLSEDVVRLISQKKNEPSFMLNWRLKAYRHWLTMKEPTWAEVHYPKIDYNGIIYYSAPKLKKKLASMDEVDPEVRATFEKLGIPLEEQKMLSNVAVDAVFDSVSVATTFKKALSEVGVIFCSFSDAVKEHPELLEKYLGSVVPYTDNFFAALNAAVFSDGSFCYIPKGVKCPMELSTYFRINAKDTGQFERTLIVADEGASVSYLEGCTAPMRDENQLHAAVVELVAMGDASIKYSTVQNWYPGDKNGKGGIYNFVTKRGKCAGARSRISWTQVETGSAITWKYPSCILLGDESVGEFYSVALANHYQQADTGTKMIHIGKNTRSTIISKGISAGHGQNSYRGLVKIQKSAVNARNFSQCDSMLIGSQCGAHTFPYIEVKNTSASVEHEASTSKIGEDQIFYCNARGIATQDAVNMIVNGFCKEVFKELPMEFAVEAQKLLGVSLEGSVG
;
A
#
# COMPACT_ATOMS: atom_id res chain seq x y z
N MET A 1 -5.01 36.35 2.20
CA MET A 1 -3.84 35.49 2.41
C MET A 1 -4.16 34.04 2.17
N ALA A 2 -5.15 33.40 2.75
CA ALA A 2 -5.48 31.98 2.53
C ALA A 2 -5.80 31.60 1.06
N ASN A 3 -6.34 32.51 0.25
CA ASN A 3 -6.68 32.27 -1.16
C ASN A 3 -5.47 32.31 -2.12
N GLN A 4 -4.36 32.94 -1.71
CA GLN A 4 -3.14 32.98 -2.52
C GLN A 4 -2.34 31.69 -2.32
N ASP A 5 -2.22 31.22 -1.06
CA ASP A 5 -1.50 29.99 -0.74
C ASP A 5 -2.16 28.74 -1.37
N VAL A 6 -3.50 28.74 -1.49
CA VAL A 6 -4.25 27.67 -2.17
C VAL A 6 -4.06 27.72 -3.68
N LYS A 7 -4.03 28.93 -4.30
CA LYS A 7 -3.75 29.08 -5.73
C LYS A 7 -2.31 28.75 -6.08
N ASP A 8 -1.36 29.03 -5.21
CA ASP A 8 0.05 28.71 -5.40
C ASP A 8 0.29 27.19 -5.24
N LEU A 9 -0.48 26.51 -4.37
CA LEU A 9 -0.50 25.03 -4.33
C LEU A 9 -1.18 24.43 -5.57
N ALA A 10 -2.21 25.06 -6.08
CA ALA A 10 -3.00 24.60 -7.22
C ALA A 10 -2.22 24.66 -8.55
N ASN A 11 -1.35 25.65 -8.70
CA ASN A 11 -0.43 25.78 -9.84
C ASN A 11 0.93 25.10 -9.62
N SER A 12 1.13 24.42 -8.49
CA SER A 12 2.36 23.68 -8.23
C SER A 12 2.38 22.39 -9.05
N GLU A 13 3.41 22.20 -9.85
CA GLU A 13 3.73 20.90 -10.46
C GLU A 13 3.72 19.82 -9.37
N TYR A 14 3.40 18.57 -9.75
CA TYR A 14 3.39 17.43 -8.83
C TYR A 14 4.64 17.44 -7.94
N LYS A 15 4.45 17.78 -6.66
CA LYS A 15 5.51 18.05 -5.68
C LYS A 15 6.56 16.93 -5.60
N TYR A 16 6.14 15.69 -5.84
CA TYR A 16 6.98 14.49 -5.73
C TYR A 16 7.56 14.05 -7.09
N GLY A 17 7.30 14.81 -8.16
CA GLY A 17 7.71 14.47 -9.54
C GLY A 17 9.19 14.69 -9.86
N PHE A 18 10.00 15.22 -8.93
CA PHE A 18 11.41 15.45 -9.15
C PHE A 18 12.22 14.14 -9.19
N THR A 19 13.34 14.13 -9.89
CA THR A 19 14.35 13.06 -9.87
C THR A 19 15.55 13.52 -9.05
N SER A 20 16.20 12.58 -8.35
CA SER A 20 17.47 12.83 -7.65
C SER A 20 18.62 12.22 -8.47
N GLU A 21 19.71 12.97 -8.64
CA GLU A 21 20.91 12.51 -9.33
C GLU A 21 21.79 11.69 -8.37
N VAL A 22 21.39 10.45 -8.10
CA VAL A 22 22.13 9.53 -7.22
C VAL A 22 22.82 8.47 -8.09
N ASP A 23 24.13 8.32 -7.95
CA ASP A 23 24.88 7.26 -8.63
C ASP A 23 24.43 5.89 -8.10
N ALA A 24 23.95 5.03 -8.99
CA ALA A 24 23.31 3.75 -8.62
C ALA A 24 24.13 2.55 -9.10
N ASP A 25 24.18 1.53 -8.25
CA ASP A 25 24.64 0.18 -8.60
C ASP A 25 23.43 -0.61 -9.11
N GLN A 26 23.41 -0.89 -10.41
CA GLN A 26 22.31 -1.57 -11.10
C GLN A 26 22.78 -2.92 -11.65
N ILE A 27 21.86 -3.89 -11.68
CA ILE A 27 22.07 -5.15 -12.38
C ILE A 27 21.55 -5.04 -13.84
N PRO A 28 21.96 -5.94 -14.74
CA PRO A 28 21.43 -5.97 -16.11
C PRO A 28 19.91 -6.08 -16.18
N LYS A 29 19.32 -5.55 -17.26
CA LYS A 29 17.89 -5.73 -17.58
C LYS A 29 17.55 -7.20 -17.79
N GLY A 30 16.31 -7.55 -17.51
CA GLY A 30 15.73 -8.86 -17.75
C GLY A 30 15.64 -9.73 -16.51
N LEU A 31 14.82 -10.76 -16.59
CA LEU A 31 14.57 -11.71 -15.52
C LEU A 31 15.04 -13.11 -15.91
N SER A 32 16.01 -13.61 -15.17
CA SER A 32 16.57 -14.96 -15.34
C SER A 32 16.98 -15.54 -13.99
N GLU A 33 17.30 -16.83 -13.96
CA GLU A 33 17.83 -17.47 -12.75
C GLU A 33 19.14 -16.79 -12.29
N ASP A 34 20.00 -16.36 -13.23
CA ASP A 34 21.25 -15.66 -12.93
C ASP A 34 20.99 -14.28 -12.29
N VAL A 35 19.97 -13.55 -12.76
CA VAL A 35 19.55 -12.28 -12.15
C VAL A 35 19.06 -12.51 -10.72
N VAL A 36 18.27 -13.55 -10.46
CA VAL A 36 17.81 -13.91 -9.10
C VAL A 36 18.99 -14.26 -8.19
N ARG A 37 19.97 -15.01 -8.68
CA ARG A 37 21.21 -15.34 -7.95
C ARG A 37 22.04 -14.06 -7.65
N LEU A 38 22.14 -13.16 -8.63
CA LEU A 38 22.87 -11.92 -8.49
C LEU A 38 22.25 -10.99 -7.44
N ILE A 39 20.91 -10.88 -7.38
CA ILE A 39 20.21 -10.15 -6.33
C ILE A 39 20.57 -10.72 -4.95
N SER A 40 20.47 -12.04 -4.77
CA SER A 40 20.78 -12.70 -3.52
C SER A 40 22.26 -12.51 -3.11
N GLN A 41 23.17 -12.59 -4.09
CA GLN A 41 24.60 -12.34 -3.86
C GLN A 41 24.89 -10.90 -3.42
N LYS A 42 24.30 -9.90 -4.11
CA LYS A 42 24.47 -8.48 -3.76
C LYS A 42 23.96 -8.15 -2.34
N LYS A 43 22.92 -8.86 -1.91
CA LYS A 43 22.36 -8.71 -0.56
C LYS A 43 23.04 -9.57 0.50
N ASN A 44 24.01 -10.43 0.13
CA ASN A 44 24.66 -11.40 1.00
C ASN A 44 23.66 -12.25 1.79
N GLU A 45 22.66 -12.80 1.07
CA GLU A 45 21.61 -13.60 1.67
C GLU A 45 22.08 -15.02 2.02
N PRO A 46 21.56 -15.61 3.12
CA PRO A 46 21.81 -17.00 3.44
C PRO A 46 21.13 -17.94 2.43
N SER A 47 21.58 -19.17 2.37
CA SER A 47 21.15 -20.19 1.37
C SER A 47 19.64 -20.45 1.37
N PHE A 48 18.95 -20.34 2.51
CA PHE A 48 17.51 -20.56 2.56
C PHE A 48 16.76 -19.51 1.74
N MET A 49 17.20 -18.24 1.75
CA MET A 49 16.60 -17.15 0.98
C MET A 49 16.81 -17.36 -0.53
N LEU A 50 18.03 -17.67 -0.95
CA LEU A 50 18.30 -17.98 -2.35
C LEU A 50 17.42 -19.14 -2.85
N ASN A 51 17.33 -20.22 -2.06
CA ASN A 51 16.51 -21.39 -2.40
C ASN A 51 15.02 -21.01 -2.52
N TRP A 52 14.54 -20.15 -1.63
CA TRP A 52 13.16 -19.66 -1.67
C TRP A 52 12.89 -18.82 -2.93
N ARG A 53 13.80 -17.89 -3.26
CA ARG A 53 13.72 -17.08 -4.50
C ARG A 53 13.70 -17.92 -5.76
N LEU A 54 14.58 -18.92 -5.85
CA LEU A 54 14.68 -19.80 -7.01
C LEU A 54 13.41 -20.66 -7.18
N LYS A 55 12.83 -21.15 -6.08
CA LYS A 55 11.53 -21.84 -6.12
C LYS A 55 10.44 -20.91 -6.65
N ALA A 56 10.40 -19.68 -6.17
CA ALA A 56 9.44 -18.67 -6.61
C ALA A 56 9.59 -18.33 -8.10
N TYR A 57 10.82 -18.12 -8.58
CA TYR A 57 11.11 -17.85 -9.97
C TYR A 57 10.68 -18.99 -10.90
N ARG A 58 11.04 -20.21 -10.55
CA ARG A 58 10.65 -21.41 -11.33
C ARG A 58 9.14 -21.60 -11.35
N HIS A 59 8.45 -21.31 -10.25
CA HIS A 59 6.99 -21.34 -10.21
C HIS A 59 6.40 -20.23 -11.10
N TRP A 60 6.92 -19.00 -11.02
CA TRP A 60 6.48 -17.89 -11.85
C TRP A 60 6.55 -18.20 -13.35
N LEU A 61 7.60 -18.90 -13.82
CA LEU A 61 7.72 -19.34 -15.21
C LEU A 61 6.59 -20.28 -15.67
N THR A 62 5.91 -20.94 -14.76
CA THR A 62 4.76 -21.81 -15.07
C THR A 62 3.44 -21.08 -15.11
N MET A 63 3.40 -19.83 -14.65
CA MET A 63 2.19 -19.03 -14.53
C MET A 63 1.94 -18.19 -15.78
N LYS A 64 0.69 -17.76 -15.91
CA LYS A 64 0.29 -16.75 -16.90
C LYS A 64 -0.14 -15.50 -16.18
N GLU A 65 0.22 -14.35 -16.74
CA GLU A 65 -0.27 -13.07 -16.26
C GLU A 65 -1.80 -13.06 -16.29
N PRO A 66 -2.46 -12.70 -15.18
CA PRO A 66 -3.92 -12.72 -15.10
C PRO A 66 -4.53 -11.57 -15.91
N THR A 67 -5.70 -11.82 -16.51
CA THR A 67 -6.43 -10.87 -17.38
C THR A 67 -7.85 -10.62 -16.92
N TRP A 68 -8.22 -11.03 -15.71
CA TRP A 68 -9.60 -10.97 -15.20
C TRP A 68 -9.97 -9.62 -14.55
N ALA A 69 -8.98 -8.78 -14.24
CA ALA A 69 -9.25 -7.46 -13.64
C ALA A 69 -9.80 -6.49 -14.68
N GLU A 70 -10.60 -5.53 -14.21
CA GLU A 70 -11.17 -4.47 -15.05
C GLU A 70 -10.16 -3.32 -15.19
N VAL A 71 -8.95 -3.67 -15.65
CA VAL A 71 -7.88 -2.73 -15.98
C VAL A 71 -7.24 -3.13 -17.30
N HIS A 72 -6.94 -2.14 -18.12
CA HIS A 72 -6.42 -2.35 -19.48
C HIS A 72 -5.08 -1.64 -19.62
N TYR A 73 -4.04 -2.38 -19.96
CA TYR A 73 -2.68 -1.88 -20.14
C TYR A 73 -1.93 -2.68 -21.19
N PRO A 74 -0.94 -2.09 -21.85
CA PRO A 74 -0.07 -2.81 -22.76
C PRO A 74 0.66 -3.94 -22.07
N LYS A 75 0.96 -5.03 -22.79
CA LYS A 75 1.72 -6.16 -22.27
C LYS A 75 3.04 -5.66 -21.64
N ILE A 76 3.30 -6.07 -20.41
CA ILE A 76 4.53 -5.73 -19.70
C ILE A 76 5.71 -6.50 -20.31
N ASP A 77 6.77 -5.77 -20.67
CA ASP A 77 8.05 -6.39 -21.05
C ASP A 77 8.92 -6.64 -19.83
N TYR A 78 8.80 -7.82 -19.25
CA TYR A 78 9.59 -8.26 -18.09
C TYR A 78 11.10 -8.33 -18.39
N ASN A 79 11.51 -8.39 -19.66
CA ASN A 79 12.93 -8.36 -20.03
C ASN A 79 13.48 -6.95 -20.17
N GLY A 80 12.63 -5.94 -20.24
CA GLY A 80 13.00 -4.53 -20.24
C GLY A 80 13.25 -3.94 -18.85
N ILE A 81 12.88 -4.66 -17.76
CA ILE A 81 12.93 -4.17 -16.38
C ILE A 81 14.29 -4.44 -15.74
N ILE A 82 14.80 -3.47 -14.98
CA ILE A 82 15.90 -3.63 -14.02
C ILE A 82 15.31 -4.03 -12.66
N TYR A 83 15.69 -5.19 -12.14
CA TYR A 83 15.11 -5.78 -10.92
C TYR A 83 15.84 -5.40 -9.62
N TYR A 84 16.97 -4.72 -9.73
CA TYR A 84 17.70 -4.21 -8.58
C TYR A 84 18.47 -2.94 -8.95
N SER A 85 18.26 -1.90 -8.17
CA SER A 85 18.98 -0.63 -8.24
C SER A 85 19.19 -0.12 -6.80
N ALA A 86 20.39 0.21 -6.45
CA ALA A 86 20.74 0.71 -5.12
C ALA A 86 21.66 1.92 -5.23
N PRO A 87 21.53 2.96 -4.37
CA PRO A 87 22.49 4.04 -4.29
C PRO A 87 23.88 3.46 -3.96
N LYS A 88 24.94 3.97 -4.59
CA LYS A 88 26.33 3.60 -4.27
C LYS A 88 26.76 4.19 -2.92
N LEU A 89 26.23 3.67 -1.83
CA LEU A 89 26.59 4.06 -0.48
C LEU A 89 27.93 3.43 -0.10
N LYS A 90 28.87 4.23 0.40
CA LYS A 90 30.23 3.74 0.77
C LYS A 90 30.25 2.82 1.97
N LYS A 91 29.24 2.84 2.86
CA LYS A 91 29.02 1.93 4.01
C LYS A 91 27.56 1.95 4.44
N LYS A 92 27.10 0.89 5.10
CA LYS A 92 25.83 0.88 5.84
C LYS A 92 25.97 1.82 7.05
N LEU A 93 25.09 2.80 7.14
CA LEU A 93 25.29 3.94 8.02
C LEU A 93 24.72 3.65 9.40
N ALA A 94 25.51 3.91 10.45
CA ALA A 94 25.09 3.73 11.84
C ALA A 94 24.29 4.94 12.37
N SER A 95 24.36 6.07 11.66
CA SER A 95 23.59 7.29 12.00
C SER A 95 23.15 8.03 10.74
N MET A 96 22.13 8.87 10.91
CA MET A 96 21.56 9.73 9.88
C MET A 96 22.52 10.78 9.33
N ASP A 97 23.54 11.16 10.09
CA ASP A 97 24.55 12.17 9.69
C ASP A 97 25.49 11.64 8.60
N GLU A 98 25.48 10.33 8.38
CA GLU A 98 26.30 9.64 7.38
C GLU A 98 25.54 9.36 6.07
N VAL A 99 24.24 9.65 5.98
CA VAL A 99 23.44 9.45 4.75
C VAL A 99 23.95 10.36 3.64
N ASP A 100 24.04 9.83 2.42
CA ASP A 100 24.39 10.60 1.23
C ASP A 100 23.58 11.90 1.17
N PRO A 101 24.22 13.07 1.03
CA PRO A 101 23.55 14.37 1.07
C PRO A 101 22.41 14.50 0.05
N GLU A 102 22.48 13.87 -1.12
CA GLU A 102 21.45 13.92 -2.15
C GLU A 102 20.25 13.05 -1.78
N VAL A 103 20.50 11.87 -1.19
CA VAL A 103 19.44 11.01 -0.65
C VAL A 103 18.74 11.72 0.51
N ARG A 104 19.51 12.31 1.43
CA ARG A 104 18.97 13.10 2.54
C ARG A 104 18.12 14.27 2.05
N ALA A 105 18.64 15.07 1.11
CA ALA A 105 17.92 16.18 0.50
C ALA A 105 16.62 15.72 -0.19
N THR A 106 16.61 14.51 -0.76
CA THR A 106 15.41 13.90 -1.35
C THR A 106 14.32 13.70 -0.30
N PHE A 107 14.63 13.08 0.84
CA PHE A 107 13.66 12.85 1.91
C PHE A 107 13.22 14.16 2.58
N GLU A 108 14.12 15.15 2.73
CA GLU A 108 13.76 16.48 3.23
C GLU A 108 12.77 17.19 2.29
N LYS A 109 12.98 17.14 0.96
CA LYS A 109 12.03 17.67 -0.04
C LYS A 109 10.68 16.94 0.02
N LEU A 110 10.67 15.67 0.35
CA LEU A 110 9.44 14.89 0.54
C LEU A 110 8.71 15.24 1.85
N GLY A 111 9.37 16.00 2.73
CA GLY A 111 8.82 16.37 4.03
C GLY A 111 8.89 15.23 5.05
N ILE A 112 9.78 14.25 4.83
CA ILE A 112 9.99 13.12 5.72
C ILE A 112 11.16 13.47 6.66
N PRO A 113 10.89 13.71 7.95
CA PRO A 113 11.94 14.01 8.91
C PRO A 113 12.75 12.73 9.17
N LEU A 114 14.00 12.73 8.78
CA LEU A 114 14.93 11.65 9.08
C LEU A 114 15.65 11.80 10.42
N GLU A 115 15.54 12.97 11.05
CA GLU A 115 16.13 13.25 12.36
C GLU A 115 15.09 13.06 13.47
N GLU A 116 15.36 12.20 14.43
CA GLU A 116 14.45 11.91 15.57
C GLU A 116 14.04 13.19 16.33
N GLN A 117 14.94 14.18 16.39
CA GLN A 117 14.69 15.48 17.06
C GLN A 117 13.69 16.38 16.31
N LYS A 118 13.48 16.15 15.02
CA LYS A 118 12.52 16.92 14.21
C LYS A 118 11.15 16.26 14.13
N MET A 119 10.99 15.07 14.71
CA MET A 119 9.73 14.35 14.73
C MET A 119 8.82 14.93 15.81
N LEU A 120 7.87 15.76 15.39
CA LEU A 120 6.79 16.26 16.25
C LEU A 120 5.80 15.16 16.66
N SER A 121 5.74 14.08 15.90
CA SER A 121 4.96 12.88 16.15
C SER A 121 5.87 11.75 16.60
N ASN A 122 5.46 10.99 17.60
CA ASN A 122 6.17 9.81 18.11
C ASN A 122 6.05 8.63 17.11
N VAL A 123 6.68 8.77 15.93
CA VAL A 123 6.65 7.81 14.82
C VAL A 123 8.06 7.33 14.48
N ALA A 124 8.27 6.02 14.47
CA ALA A 124 9.51 5.44 13.95
C ALA A 124 9.39 5.26 12.43
N VAL A 125 10.40 5.72 11.69
CA VAL A 125 10.41 5.69 10.21
C VAL A 125 11.53 4.81 9.69
N ASP A 126 11.21 3.97 8.70
CA ASP A 126 12.17 3.29 7.82
C ASP A 126 12.07 3.90 6.42
N ALA A 127 13.17 4.43 5.91
CA ALA A 127 13.23 5.09 4.61
C ALA A 127 13.88 4.19 3.57
N VAL A 128 13.12 3.82 2.54
CA VAL A 128 13.58 2.94 1.45
C VAL A 128 13.71 3.75 0.16
N PHE A 129 14.90 3.71 -0.45
CA PHE A 129 15.21 4.37 -1.71
C PHE A 129 15.58 3.31 -2.76
N ASP A 130 14.80 3.23 -3.83
CA ASP A 130 14.86 2.15 -4.83
C ASP A 130 14.85 0.75 -4.15
N SER A 131 15.95 0.03 -4.18
CA SER A 131 16.04 -1.36 -3.72
C SER A 131 16.65 -1.55 -2.33
N VAL A 132 16.88 -0.49 -1.55
CA VAL A 132 17.53 -0.61 -0.23
C VAL A 132 16.95 0.34 0.81
N SER A 133 16.88 -0.12 2.06
CA SER A 133 16.65 0.74 3.22
C SER A 133 17.89 1.58 3.48
N VAL A 134 17.71 2.89 3.58
CA VAL A 134 18.82 3.87 3.78
C VAL A 134 18.90 4.33 5.23
N ALA A 135 17.79 4.27 5.97
CA ALA A 135 17.77 4.69 7.39
C ALA A 135 16.56 4.14 8.13
N THR A 136 16.75 3.74 9.39
CA THR A 136 15.67 3.36 10.32
C THR A 136 15.85 4.15 11.63
N THR A 137 14.80 4.88 12.04
CA THR A 137 14.81 5.71 13.26
C THR A 137 14.28 4.94 14.48
N PHE A 138 14.57 5.42 15.70
CA PHE A 138 14.10 4.86 16.99
C PHE A 138 14.41 3.37 17.23
N LYS A 139 15.32 2.78 16.49
CA LYS A 139 15.69 1.36 16.60
C LYS A 139 16.06 0.96 18.04
N LYS A 140 16.76 1.84 18.77
CA LYS A 140 17.15 1.60 20.18
C LYS A 140 15.95 1.60 21.11
N ALA A 141 15.10 2.62 21.04
CA ALA A 141 13.92 2.72 21.92
C ALA A 141 12.93 1.56 21.71
N LEU A 142 12.78 1.09 20.46
CA LEU A 142 11.96 -0.07 20.14
C LEU A 142 12.58 -1.38 20.69
N SER A 143 13.91 -1.52 20.58
CA SER A 143 14.62 -2.70 21.07
C SER A 143 14.59 -2.84 22.61
N GLU A 144 14.49 -1.72 23.34
CA GLU A 144 14.35 -1.72 24.81
C GLU A 144 13.05 -2.40 25.29
N VAL A 145 12.00 -2.37 24.47
CA VAL A 145 10.74 -3.10 24.71
C VAL A 145 10.65 -4.42 23.95
N GLY A 146 11.74 -4.83 23.27
CA GLY A 146 11.84 -6.06 22.52
C GLY A 146 11.18 -6.03 21.14
N VAL A 147 10.71 -4.87 20.67
CA VAL A 147 10.15 -4.70 19.33
C VAL A 147 11.26 -4.71 18.31
N ILE A 148 11.14 -5.57 17.29
CA ILE A 148 12.02 -5.58 16.13
C ILE A 148 11.35 -4.76 15.02
N PHE A 149 12.03 -3.71 14.58
CA PHE A 149 11.66 -2.92 13.40
C PHE A 149 12.92 -2.62 12.61
N CYS A 150 13.04 -3.24 11.45
CA CYS A 150 14.24 -3.13 10.62
C CYS A 150 13.90 -3.41 9.15
N SER A 151 14.89 -3.15 8.27
CA SER A 151 14.78 -3.56 6.87
C SER A 151 14.64 -5.08 6.75
N PHE A 152 13.96 -5.54 5.70
CA PHE A 152 13.86 -6.98 5.43
C PHE A 152 15.24 -7.63 5.24
N SER A 153 16.17 -6.89 4.63
CA SER A 153 17.56 -7.32 4.43
C SER A 153 18.32 -7.54 5.74
N ASP A 154 18.07 -6.72 6.76
CA ASP A 154 18.64 -6.91 8.10
C ASP A 154 17.98 -8.10 8.79
N ALA A 155 16.65 -8.20 8.72
CA ALA A 155 15.91 -9.30 9.31
C ALA A 155 16.37 -10.67 8.82
N VAL A 156 16.65 -10.82 7.52
CA VAL A 156 17.19 -12.07 6.94
C VAL A 156 18.52 -12.51 7.58
N LYS A 157 19.32 -11.57 8.05
CA LYS A 157 20.66 -11.82 8.64
C LYS A 157 20.62 -11.94 10.17
N GLU A 158 19.85 -11.05 10.81
CA GLU A 158 19.81 -10.90 12.26
C GLU A 158 18.74 -11.80 12.92
N HIS A 159 17.67 -12.16 12.18
CA HIS A 159 16.52 -12.91 12.69
C HIS A 159 16.05 -14.02 11.72
N PRO A 160 16.97 -14.86 11.18
CA PRO A 160 16.62 -15.87 10.17
C PRO A 160 15.53 -16.83 10.64
N GLU A 161 15.50 -17.17 11.93
CA GLU A 161 14.51 -18.09 12.53
C GLU A 161 13.08 -17.55 12.44
N LEU A 162 12.89 -16.24 12.57
CA LEU A 162 11.58 -15.61 12.42
C LEU A 162 11.17 -15.60 10.94
N LEU A 163 12.12 -15.33 10.04
CA LEU A 163 11.86 -15.32 8.60
C LEU A 163 11.53 -16.74 8.09
N GLU A 164 12.26 -17.77 8.51
CA GLU A 164 11.96 -19.17 8.14
C GLU A 164 10.57 -19.58 8.61
N LYS A 165 10.12 -19.09 9.76
CA LYS A 165 8.80 -19.40 10.33
C LYS A 165 7.66 -18.67 9.64
N TYR A 166 7.84 -17.39 9.32
CA TYR A 166 6.72 -16.51 8.93
C TYR A 166 6.72 -16.08 7.46
N LEU A 167 7.87 -16.02 6.77
CA LEU A 167 7.94 -15.63 5.37
C LEU A 167 7.12 -16.58 4.49
N GLY A 168 6.19 -16.02 3.73
CA GLY A 168 5.30 -16.78 2.86
C GLY A 168 4.23 -17.60 3.60
N SER A 169 4.08 -17.43 4.92
CA SER A 169 3.06 -18.12 5.71
C SER A 169 1.64 -17.61 5.46
N VAL A 170 1.52 -16.40 4.89
CA VAL A 170 0.26 -15.76 4.53
C VAL A 170 0.17 -15.48 3.02
N VAL A 171 1.28 -15.06 2.41
CA VAL A 171 1.42 -14.90 0.95
C VAL A 171 2.53 -15.82 0.46
N PRO A 172 2.25 -17.11 0.24
CA PRO A 172 3.23 -18.00 -0.37
C PRO A 172 3.55 -17.55 -1.80
N TYR A 173 4.70 -17.92 -2.32
CA TYR A 173 5.08 -17.62 -3.71
C TYR A 173 4.11 -18.22 -4.75
N THR A 174 3.21 -19.09 -4.33
CA THR A 174 2.16 -19.70 -5.14
C THR A 174 0.82 -18.96 -5.12
N ASP A 175 0.71 -17.83 -4.39
CA ASP A 175 -0.56 -17.09 -4.22
C ASP A 175 -1.10 -16.55 -5.57
N ASN A 176 -0.27 -15.81 -6.29
CA ASN A 176 -0.61 -15.27 -7.60
C ASN A 176 0.65 -14.89 -8.40
N PHE A 177 0.47 -14.53 -9.66
CA PHE A 177 1.54 -14.19 -10.61
C PHE A 177 2.50 -13.10 -10.08
N PHE A 178 1.97 -11.99 -9.56
CA PHE A 178 2.78 -10.87 -9.05
C PHE A 178 3.41 -11.17 -7.69
N ALA A 179 2.76 -11.99 -6.86
CA ALA A 179 3.36 -12.48 -5.61
C ALA A 179 4.52 -13.43 -5.88
N ALA A 180 4.43 -14.29 -6.90
CA ALA A 180 5.52 -15.17 -7.34
C ALA A 180 6.70 -14.34 -7.88
N LEU A 181 6.41 -13.33 -8.73
CA LEU A 181 7.41 -12.39 -9.24
C LEU A 181 8.11 -11.66 -8.09
N ASN A 182 7.32 -11.04 -7.18
CA ASN A 182 7.87 -10.38 -6.00
C ASN A 182 8.75 -11.33 -5.19
N ALA A 183 8.28 -12.53 -4.89
CA ALA A 183 9.02 -13.52 -4.13
C ALA A 183 10.38 -13.86 -4.74
N ALA A 184 10.50 -13.85 -6.08
CA ALA A 184 11.75 -14.10 -6.77
C ALA A 184 12.74 -12.93 -6.68
N VAL A 185 12.24 -11.68 -6.75
CA VAL A 185 13.09 -10.49 -7.01
C VAL A 185 13.00 -9.38 -5.97
N PHE A 186 12.14 -9.46 -4.95
CA PHE A 186 12.04 -8.38 -3.98
C PHE A 186 13.42 -8.03 -3.39
N SER A 187 13.67 -6.74 -3.29
CA SER A 187 14.99 -6.25 -2.91
C SER A 187 15.06 -5.81 -1.46
N ASP A 188 14.01 -5.17 -0.95
CA ASP A 188 13.91 -4.80 0.45
C ASP A 188 12.44 -4.65 0.87
N GLY A 189 12.21 -4.04 2.00
CA GLY A 189 10.92 -3.82 2.64
C GLY A 189 11.08 -3.78 4.15
N SER A 190 9.97 -3.92 4.87
CA SER A 190 9.99 -3.81 6.33
C SER A 190 9.70 -5.13 7.02
N PHE A 191 10.45 -5.39 8.06
CA PHE A 191 10.18 -6.47 9.00
C PHE A 191 9.84 -5.90 10.38
N CYS A 192 8.69 -6.32 10.91
CA CYS A 192 8.25 -5.95 12.25
C CYS A 192 7.86 -7.20 13.04
N TYR A 193 8.41 -7.36 14.24
CA TYR A 193 7.98 -8.36 15.21
C TYR A 193 7.68 -7.67 16.54
N ILE A 194 6.47 -7.84 17.01
CA ILE A 194 5.99 -7.26 18.27
C ILE A 194 5.85 -8.42 19.26
N PRO A 195 6.66 -8.47 20.34
CA PRO A 195 6.65 -9.58 21.29
C PRO A 195 5.34 -9.71 22.05
N LYS A 196 5.12 -10.88 22.62
CA LYS A 196 3.95 -11.20 23.42
C LYS A 196 3.66 -10.14 24.50
N GLY A 197 2.41 -9.66 24.52
CA GLY A 197 1.90 -8.70 25.48
C GLY A 197 2.39 -7.25 25.29
N VAL A 198 3.26 -7.00 24.33
CA VAL A 198 3.81 -5.65 24.07
C VAL A 198 2.84 -4.83 23.22
N LYS A 199 2.51 -3.65 23.71
CA LYS A 199 1.89 -2.60 22.91
C LYS A 199 3.00 -1.72 22.34
N CYS A 200 3.12 -1.67 21.01
CA CYS A 200 4.15 -0.86 20.39
C CYS A 200 4.02 0.59 20.89
N PRO A 201 5.10 1.19 21.45
CA PRO A 201 5.01 2.48 22.15
C PRO A 201 4.81 3.66 21.19
N MET A 202 5.03 3.45 19.91
CA MET A 202 4.93 4.46 18.86
C MET A 202 4.37 3.87 17.58
N GLU A 203 3.91 4.71 16.68
CA GLU A 203 3.52 4.32 15.33
C GLU A 203 4.77 3.98 14.50
N LEU A 204 4.70 2.91 13.72
CA LEU A 204 5.78 2.54 12.80
C LEU A 204 5.40 3.02 11.40
N SER A 205 6.37 3.52 10.65
CA SER A 205 6.13 3.98 9.28
C SER A 205 7.26 3.56 8.35
N THR A 206 6.92 3.16 7.14
CA THR A 206 7.91 3.00 6.07
C THR A 206 7.54 3.86 4.88
N TYR A 207 8.54 4.50 4.34
CA TYR A 207 8.40 5.37 3.18
C TYR A 207 9.22 4.86 2.01
N PHE A 208 8.55 4.56 0.90
CA PHE A 208 9.17 4.05 -0.32
C PHE A 208 9.28 5.15 -1.38
N ARG A 209 10.48 5.31 -1.93
CA ARG A 209 10.75 6.21 -3.05
C ARG A 209 11.38 5.47 -4.21
N ILE A 210 10.67 5.36 -5.32
CA ILE A 210 11.26 4.97 -6.61
C ILE A 210 11.99 6.19 -7.17
N ASN A 211 13.22 6.01 -7.67
CA ASN A 211 13.96 7.10 -8.30
C ASN A 211 14.60 6.69 -9.62
N ALA A 212 15.12 5.48 -9.73
CA ALA A 212 15.85 5.03 -10.93
C ALA A 212 14.92 4.78 -12.12
N LYS A 213 15.44 5.09 -13.33
CA LYS A 213 14.77 4.86 -14.60
C LYS A 213 14.80 3.36 -14.97
N ASP A 214 13.80 2.89 -15.73
CA ASP A 214 13.67 1.50 -16.22
C ASP A 214 13.66 0.44 -15.10
N THR A 215 13.50 0.83 -13.84
CA THR A 215 13.46 -0.09 -12.69
C THR A 215 12.03 -0.46 -12.34
N GLY A 216 11.84 -1.72 -11.94
CA GLY A 216 10.68 -2.14 -11.18
C GLY A 216 10.93 -1.96 -9.69
N GLN A 217 9.87 -1.75 -8.92
CA GLN A 217 9.91 -1.71 -7.47
C GLN A 217 9.23 -2.95 -6.90
N PHE A 218 9.98 -3.69 -6.09
CA PHE A 218 9.53 -4.96 -5.53
C PHE A 218 9.84 -5.00 -4.05
N GLU A 219 8.88 -4.60 -3.22
CA GLU A 219 9.03 -4.60 -1.77
C GLU A 219 8.28 -5.76 -1.13
N ARG A 220 8.76 -6.20 0.04
CA ARG A 220 8.07 -7.16 0.85
C ARG A 220 8.05 -6.75 2.31
N THR A 221 6.85 -6.57 2.85
CA THR A 221 6.62 -6.21 4.26
C THR A 221 6.06 -7.41 5.00
N LEU A 222 6.63 -7.73 6.16
CA LEU A 222 6.14 -8.77 7.06
C LEU A 222 5.99 -8.21 8.46
N ILE A 223 4.77 -8.24 8.99
CA ILE A 223 4.46 -7.78 10.34
C ILE A 223 3.85 -8.94 11.14
N VAL A 224 4.47 -9.25 12.26
CA VAL A 224 4.01 -10.28 13.20
C VAL A 224 3.73 -9.64 14.54
N ALA A 225 2.49 -9.69 15.00
CA ALA A 225 2.09 -9.35 16.35
C ALA A 225 1.81 -10.64 17.15
N ASP A 226 2.64 -10.90 18.15
CA ASP A 226 2.52 -12.08 19.00
C ASP A 226 1.33 -11.92 19.98
N GLU A 227 1.04 -12.93 20.79
CA GLU A 227 -0.12 -12.97 21.68
C GLU A 227 -0.25 -11.69 22.53
N GLY A 228 -1.41 -11.04 22.48
CA GLY A 228 -1.72 -9.80 23.21
C GLY A 228 -0.95 -8.56 22.76
N ALA A 229 -0.19 -8.66 21.67
CA ALA A 229 0.58 -7.55 21.13
C ALA A 229 -0.28 -6.60 20.28
N SER A 230 0.16 -5.34 20.16
CA SER A 230 -0.51 -4.39 19.27
C SER A 230 0.47 -3.45 18.58
N VAL A 231 0.16 -3.12 17.31
CA VAL A 231 0.95 -2.20 16.48
C VAL A 231 0.08 -1.43 15.51
N SER A 232 0.41 -0.16 15.31
CA SER A 232 -0.06 0.65 14.18
C SER A 232 1.11 0.90 13.24
N TYR A 233 0.88 0.63 11.95
CA TYR A 233 1.88 0.74 10.90
C TYR A 233 1.34 1.54 9.72
N LEU A 234 2.16 2.44 9.20
CA LEU A 234 1.84 3.25 8.04
C LEU A 234 2.84 3.03 6.91
N GLU A 235 2.31 2.92 5.70
CA GLU A 235 3.10 2.87 4.46
C GLU A 235 2.82 4.10 3.60
N GLY A 236 3.86 4.83 3.25
CA GLY A 236 3.82 5.92 2.28
C GLY A 236 4.67 5.59 1.05
N CYS A 237 4.17 5.93 -0.15
CA CYS A 237 4.85 5.63 -1.40
C CYS A 237 4.80 6.80 -2.36
N THR A 238 5.93 7.10 -3.04
CA THR A 238 6.00 8.11 -4.11
C THR A 238 6.92 7.69 -5.24
N ALA A 239 6.70 8.27 -6.43
CA ALA A 239 7.57 8.11 -7.60
C ALA A 239 7.72 9.43 -8.37
N PRO A 240 8.83 9.63 -9.13
CA PRO A 240 9.01 10.80 -9.99
C PRO A 240 8.09 10.74 -11.20
N MET A 241 7.87 11.88 -11.84
CA MET A 241 7.21 11.97 -13.15
C MET A 241 8.11 11.38 -14.22
N ARG A 242 7.59 10.41 -14.99
CA ARG A 242 8.28 9.82 -16.14
C ARG A 242 7.29 9.49 -17.25
N ASP A 243 7.73 9.65 -18.49
CA ASP A 243 6.95 9.30 -19.70
C ASP A 243 6.81 7.78 -19.91
N GLU A 244 7.44 6.99 -19.08
CA GLU A 244 7.46 5.52 -19.13
C GLU A 244 6.60 4.95 -18.01
N ASN A 245 6.01 3.77 -18.25
CA ASN A 245 5.33 3.04 -17.20
C ASN A 245 6.36 2.24 -16.39
N GLN A 246 6.22 2.28 -15.06
CA GLN A 246 7.05 1.51 -14.14
C GLN A 246 6.18 0.53 -13.35
N LEU A 247 6.67 -0.71 -13.21
CA LEU A 247 5.99 -1.74 -12.44
C LEU A 247 6.36 -1.64 -10.97
N HIS A 248 5.35 -1.48 -10.13
CA HIS A 248 5.43 -1.68 -8.69
C HIS A 248 4.65 -2.94 -8.32
N ALA A 249 5.33 -3.97 -7.85
CA ALA A 249 4.70 -5.22 -7.41
C ALA A 249 5.16 -5.57 -6.00
N ALA A 250 4.39 -5.14 -5.01
CA ALA A 250 4.69 -5.34 -3.59
C ALA A 250 3.88 -6.47 -2.96
N VAL A 251 4.41 -7.00 -1.86
CA VAL A 251 3.73 -8.00 -1.02
C VAL A 251 3.74 -7.57 0.44
N VAL A 252 2.59 -7.67 1.09
CA VAL A 252 2.45 -7.43 2.54
C VAL A 252 1.82 -8.64 3.21
N GLU A 253 2.47 -9.12 4.25
CA GLU A 253 2.00 -10.23 5.10
C GLU A 253 1.80 -9.75 6.53
N LEU A 254 0.60 -9.93 7.08
CA LEU A 254 0.31 -9.64 8.47
C LEU A 254 -0.10 -10.92 9.21
N VAL A 255 0.48 -11.15 10.38
CA VAL A 255 0.15 -12.27 11.28
C VAL A 255 -0.22 -11.73 12.64
N ALA A 256 -1.48 -11.88 13.04
CA ALA A 256 -1.95 -11.52 14.38
C ALA A 256 -2.28 -12.79 15.18
N MET A 257 -1.56 -13.00 16.29
CA MET A 257 -1.78 -14.12 17.22
C MET A 257 -2.97 -13.83 18.16
N GLY A 258 -3.24 -14.69 19.15
CA GLY A 258 -4.35 -14.52 20.07
C GLY A 258 -4.32 -13.15 20.77
N ASP A 259 -5.47 -12.46 20.84
CA ASP A 259 -5.61 -11.12 21.42
C ASP A 259 -4.73 -10.03 20.79
N ALA A 260 -4.05 -10.32 19.68
CA ALA A 260 -3.19 -9.35 19.01
C ALA A 260 -3.97 -8.43 18.06
N SER A 261 -3.48 -7.20 17.86
CA SER A 261 -4.08 -6.21 16.98
C SER A 261 -3.05 -5.56 16.08
N ILE A 262 -3.31 -5.58 14.76
CA ILE A 262 -2.50 -4.89 13.75
C ILE A 262 -3.40 -3.89 13.01
N LYS A 263 -3.05 -2.61 13.06
CA LYS A 263 -3.61 -1.58 12.20
C LYS A 263 -2.59 -1.24 11.13
N TYR A 264 -2.95 -1.44 9.86
CA TYR A 264 -2.08 -1.17 8.73
C TYR A 264 -2.73 -0.11 7.83
N SER A 265 -2.09 1.02 7.72
CA SER A 265 -2.56 2.15 6.92
C SER A 265 -1.64 2.39 5.72
N THR A 266 -2.22 2.76 4.58
CA THR A 266 -1.47 3.16 3.38
C THR A 266 -2.02 4.48 2.86
N VAL A 267 -1.12 5.42 2.59
CA VAL A 267 -1.41 6.60 1.78
C VAL A 267 -0.47 6.57 0.59
N GLN A 268 -1.02 6.29 -0.61
CA GLN A 268 -0.22 6.14 -1.82
C GLN A 268 -0.44 7.33 -2.75
N ASN A 269 0.68 7.94 -3.14
CA ASN A 269 0.73 9.07 -4.05
C ASN A 269 1.76 8.79 -5.15
N TRP A 270 1.43 7.83 -6.00
CA TRP A 270 2.23 7.49 -7.17
C TRP A 270 2.00 8.49 -8.30
N TYR A 271 2.93 8.56 -9.25
CA TYR A 271 2.72 9.33 -10.46
C TYR A 271 1.67 8.65 -11.36
N PRO A 272 0.58 9.35 -11.72
CA PRO A 272 -0.55 8.77 -12.46
C PRO A 272 -0.34 8.66 -13.97
N GLY A 273 0.75 9.19 -14.50
CA GLY A 273 0.91 9.52 -15.91
C GLY A 273 0.51 10.97 -16.22
N ASP A 274 0.71 11.39 -17.45
CA ASP A 274 0.31 12.73 -17.91
C ASP A 274 -1.22 12.80 -18.14
N LYS A 275 -1.71 14.01 -18.47
CA LYS A 275 -3.14 14.25 -18.77
C LYS A 275 -3.69 13.47 -19.97
N ASN A 276 -2.82 12.88 -20.79
CA ASN A 276 -3.18 12.02 -21.92
C ASN A 276 -3.06 10.53 -21.60
N GLY A 277 -2.72 10.17 -20.35
CA GLY A 277 -2.57 8.80 -19.91
C GLY A 277 -1.23 8.17 -20.29
N LYS A 278 -0.19 8.96 -20.60
CA LYS A 278 1.14 8.46 -20.93
C LYS A 278 2.00 8.37 -19.67
N GLY A 279 2.71 7.26 -19.50
CA GLY A 279 3.57 7.01 -18.34
C GLY A 279 2.78 6.59 -17.09
N GLY A 280 3.42 6.74 -15.94
CA GLY A 280 2.82 6.45 -14.64
C GLY A 280 3.08 5.04 -14.11
N ILE A 281 2.71 4.82 -12.88
CA ILE A 281 3.01 3.59 -12.14
C ILE A 281 1.90 2.54 -12.34
N TYR A 282 2.30 1.31 -12.62
CA TYR A 282 1.45 0.12 -12.49
C TYR A 282 1.62 -0.46 -11.09
N ASN A 283 0.63 -0.21 -10.24
CA ASN A 283 0.67 -0.51 -8.80
C ASN A 283 -0.09 -1.83 -8.52
N PHE A 284 0.61 -2.97 -8.61
CA PHE A 284 0.06 -4.31 -8.45
C PHE A 284 0.51 -4.89 -7.11
N VAL A 285 -0.37 -4.86 -6.10
CA VAL A 285 0.01 -5.17 -4.72
C VAL A 285 -0.81 -6.33 -4.15
N THR A 286 -0.12 -7.29 -3.55
CA THR A 286 -0.72 -8.41 -2.83
C THR A 286 -0.59 -8.19 -1.33
N LYS A 287 -1.70 -7.91 -0.64
CA LYS A 287 -1.74 -7.75 0.82
C LYS A 287 -2.62 -8.83 1.44
N ARG A 288 -2.10 -9.58 2.43
CA ARG A 288 -2.84 -10.62 3.14
C ARG A 288 -2.60 -10.51 4.63
N GLY A 289 -3.70 -10.61 5.41
CA GLY A 289 -3.65 -10.68 6.86
C GLY A 289 -4.24 -11.99 7.36
N LYS A 290 -3.61 -12.59 8.37
CA LYS A 290 -4.07 -13.80 9.04
C LYS A 290 -4.30 -13.51 10.51
N CYS A 291 -5.55 -13.49 10.91
CA CYS A 291 -5.98 -13.51 12.31
C CYS A 291 -5.85 -14.94 12.81
N ALA A 292 -4.63 -15.32 13.25
CA ALA A 292 -4.27 -16.70 13.54
C ALA A 292 -4.81 -17.20 14.88
N GLY A 293 -4.96 -16.32 15.87
CA GLY A 293 -5.43 -16.67 17.21
C GLY A 293 -6.79 -16.07 17.55
N ALA A 294 -7.40 -16.54 18.63
CA ALA A 294 -8.68 -16.04 19.09
C ALA A 294 -8.63 -14.55 19.45
N ARG A 295 -9.72 -13.81 19.18
CA ARG A 295 -9.88 -12.36 19.43
C ARG A 295 -8.83 -11.48 18.78
N SER A 296 -8.07 -12.00 17.81
CA SER A 296 -7.12 -11.20 17.03
C SER A 296 -7.84 -10.25 16.07
N ARG A 297 -7.19 -9.14 15.76
CA ARG A 297 -7.76 -8.10 14.90
C ARG A 297 -6.74 -7.62 13.88
N ILE A 298 -7.17 -7.49 12.63
CA ILE A 298 -6.44 -6.82 11.55
C ILE A 298 -7.34 -5.78 10.92
N SER A 299 -6.89 -4.52 10.89
CA SER A 299 -7.57 -3.41 10.24
C SER A 299 -6.69 -2.85 9.13
N TRP A 300 -7.21 -2.85 7.91
CA TRP A 300 -6.61 -2.22 6.74
C TRP A 300 -7.28 -0.88 6.49
N THR A 301 -6.49 0.19 6.40
CA THR A 301 -6.96 1.49 5.93
C THR A 301 -6.12 1.91 4.74
N GLN A 302 -6.73 2.25 3.60
CA GLN A 302 -5.98 2.66 2.43
C GLN A 302 -6.60 3.86 1.71
N VAL A 303 -5.73 4.76 1.28
CA VAL A 303 -6.06 5.87 0.39
C VAL A 303 -5.18 5.74 -0.84
N GLU A 304 -5.82 5.41 -1.97
CA GLU A 304 -5.18 5.19 -3.25
C GLU A 304 -5.45 6.39 -4.13
N THR A 305 -4.42 7.22 -4.31
CA THR A 305 -4.42 8.33 -5.25
C THR A 305 -3.19 8.21 -6.15
N GLY A 306 -3.27 8.71 -7.35
CA GLY A 306 -2.18 8.50 -8.29
C GLY A 306 -2.23 7.08 -8.89
N SER A 307 -1.09 6.61 -9.42
CA SER A 307 -0.94 5.43 -10.27
C SER A 307 -1.72 5.53 -11.60
N ALA A 308 -1.11 5.10 -12.69
CA ALA A 308 -1.83 4.91 -13.94
C ALA A 308 -2.82 3.74 -13.79
N ILE A 309 -2.38 2.67 -13.12
CA ILE A 309 -3.19 1.49 -12.83
C ILE A 309 -2.97 1.06 -11.38
N THR A 310 -4.07 0.89 -10.65
CA THR A 310 -4.06 0.29 -9.31
C THR A 310 -4.79 -1.05 -9.35
N TRP A 311 -4.09 -2.13 -8.94
CA TRP A 311 -4.66 -3.46 -8.84
C TRP A 311 -4.30 -4.09 -7.49
N LYS A 312 -5.26 -4.07 -6.53
CA LYS A 312 -4.93 -4.31 -5.14
C LYS A 312 -6.12 -4.79 -4.31
N TYR A 313 -5.98 -5.95 -3.67
CA TYR A 313 -7.01 -6.54 -2.81
C TYR A 313 -6.42 -7.03 -1.49
N PRO A 314 -6.35 -6.20 -0.44
CA PRO A 314 -6.06 -6.67 0.91
C PRO A 314 -7.03 -7.76 1.34
N SER A 315 -6.58 -8.70 2.15
CA SER A 315 -7.46 -9.75 2.68
C SER A 315 -7.25 -10.01 4.15
N CYS A 316 -8.32 -10.49 4.82
CA CYS A 316 -8.24 -11.02 6.17
C CYS A 316 -8.73 -12.48 6.17
N ILE A 317 -7.89 -13.39 6.67
CA ILE A 317 -8.25 -14.77 6.99
C ILE A 317 -8.55 -14.81 8.48
N LEU A 318 -9.82 -14.93 8.85
CA LEU A 318 -10.32 -14.92 10.22
C LEU A 318 -10.34 -16.38 10.73
N LEU A 319 -9.17 -16.88 11.13
CA LEU A 319 -8.95 -18.26 11.55
C LEU A 319 -9.30 -18.47 13.00
N GLY A 320 -8.88 -17.55 13.88
CA GLY A 320 -9.17 -17.61 15.31
C GLY A 320 -10.63 -17.29 15.63
N ASP A 321 -11.18 -17.91 16.65
CA ASP A 321 -12.51 -17.60 17.14
C ASP A 321 -12.59 -16.13 17.62
N GLU A 322 -13.71 -15.46 17.40
CA GLU A 322 -13.96 -14.06 17.76
C GLU A 322 -13.00 -13.06 17.08
N SER A 323 -12.26 -13.49 16.06
CA SER A 323 -11.36 -12.59 15.33
C SER A 323 -12.11 -11.57 14.47
N VAL A 324 -11.47 -10.42 14.26
CA VAL A 324 -12.06 -9.27 13.59
C VAL A 324 -11.18 -8.84 12.41
N GLY A 325 -11.80 -8.67 11.23
CA GLY A 325 -11.16 -8.12 10.04
C GLY A 325 -11.86 -6.85 9.58
N GLU A 326 -11.11 -5.80 9.30
CA GLU A 326 -11.65 -4.53 8.85
C GLU A 326 -10.95 -4.03 7.61
N PHE A 327 -11.70 -3.37 6.75
CA PHE A 327 -11.20 -2.75 5.56
C PHE A 327 -11.90 -1.41 5.33
N TYR A 328 -11.11 -0.34 5.31
CA TYR A 328 -11.54 1.01 5.03
C TYR A 328 -10.73 1.53 3.84
N SER A 329 -11.38 1.97 2.77
CA SER A 329 -10.67 2.43 1.59
C SER A 329 -11.28 3.64 0.91
N VAL A 330 -10.41 4.49 0.38
CA VAL A 330 -10.71 5.48 -0.65
C VAL A 330 -9.86 5.16 -1.86
N ALA A 331 -10.49 5.02 -3.04
CA ALA A 331 -9.79 4.89 -4.31
C ALA A 331 -10.27 6.00 -5.25
N LEU A 332 -9.33 6.81 -5.74
CA LEU A 332 -9.61 7.88 -6.68
C LEU A 332 -8.95 7.58 -8.03
N ALA A 333 -9.73 7.66 -9.10
CA ALA A 333 -9.29 7.57 -10.48
C ALA A 333 -9.72 8.82 -11.24
N ASN A 334 -8.76 9.61 -11.73
CA ASN A 334 -8.99 10.79 -12.57
C ASN A 334 -8.26 10.65 -13.90
N HIS A 335 -8.52 11.51 -14.86
CA HIS A 335 -7.96 11.46 -16.21
C HIS A 335 -8.14 10.06 -16.82
N TYR A 336 -7.05 9.34 -17.11
CA TYR A 336 -7.07 7.99 -17.68
C TYR A 336 -6.66 6.90 -16.70
N GLN A 337 -6.67 7.21 -15.39
CA GLN A 337 -6.34 6.24 -14.36
C GLN A 337 -7.40 5.13 -14.30
N GLN A 338 -6.94 3.91 -13.98
CA GLN A 338 -7.80 2.75 -13.78
C GLN A 338 -7.47 2.13 -12.43
N ALA A 339 -8.50 1.86 -11.64
CA ALA A 339 -8.36 1.19 -10.36
C ALA A 339 -9.29 -0.01 -10.30
N ASP A 340 -8.74 -1.20 -10.05
CA ASP A 340 -9.52 -2.37 -9.66
C ASP A 340 -9.05 -2.77 -8.26
N THR A 341 -9.80 -2.34 -7.26
CA THR A 341 -9.46 -2.47 -5.84
C THR A 341 -10.56 -3.22 -5.09
N GLY A 342 -10.32 -3.51 -3.84
CA GLY A 342 -11.31 -4.16 -2.99
C GLY A 342 -10.67 -5.00 -1.90
N THR A 343 -11.41 -5.99 -1.41
CA THR A 343 -10.94 -6.80 -0.29
C THR A 343 -11.50 -8.22 -0.30
N LYS A 344 -10.90 -9.09 0.52
CA LYS A 344 -11.38 -10.46 0.75
C LYS A 344 -11.46 -10.70 2.25
N MET A 345 -12.65 -11.04 2.75
CA MET A 345 -12.89 -11.44 4.14
C MET A 345 -13.27 -12.92 4.18
N ILE A 346 -12.40 -13.75 4.77
CA ILE A 346 -12.56 -15.21 4.80
C ILE A 346 -12.75 -15.64 6.26
N HIS A 347 -13.98 -16.00 6.62
CA HIS A 347 -14.37 -16.43 7.96
C HIS A 347 -14.22 -17.95 8.09
N ILE A 348 -13.44 -18.39 9.08
CA ILE A 348 -13.16 -19.80 9.41
C ILE A 348 -13.49 -20.10 10.87
N GLY A 349 -13.05 -19.23 11.77
CA GLY A 349 -13.35 -19.31 13.22
C GLY A 349 -14.79 -18.94 13.55
N LYS A 350 -15.22 -19.27 14.77
CA LYS A 350 -16.57 -18.98 15.29
C LYS A 350 -16.68 -17.53 15.78
N ASN A 351 -17.86 -16.95 15.72
CA ASN A 351 -18.17 -15.59 16.19
C ASN A 351 -17.29 -14.50 15.54
N THR A 352 -16.73 -14.76 14.36
CA THR A 352 -15.86 -13.83 13.65
C THR A 352 -16.66 -12.68 13.06
N ARG A 353 -16.02 -11.51 12.95
CA ARG A 353 -16.66 -10.30 12.40
C ARG A 353 -15.79 -9.66 11.33
N SER A 354 -16.43 -9.11 10.31
CA SER A 354 -15.75 -8.26 9.33
C SER A 354 -16.56 -7.04 8.96
N THR A 355 -15.86 -5.94 8.73
CA THR A 355 -16.43 -4.66 8.27
C THR A 355 -15.69 -4.22 7.02
N ILE A 356 -16.42 -3.80 5.99
CA ILE A 356 -15.88 -3.29 4.73
C ILE A 356 -16.55 -1.96 4.45
N ILE A 357 -15.78 -0.89 4.39
CA ILE A 357 -16.21 0.45 3.97
C ILE A 357 -15.32 0.89 2.81
N SER A 358 -15.87 0.94 1.60
CA SER A 358 -15.11 1.30 0.40
C SER A 358 -15.76 2.49 -0.30
N LYS A 359 -14.98 3.54 -0.54
CA LYS A 359 -15.41 4.75 -1.24
C LYS A 359 -14.60 4.88 -2.53
N GLY A 360 -15.27 4.75 -3.67
CA GLY A 360 -14.69 4.94 -5.01
C GLY A 360 -15.02 6.33 -5.55
N ILE A 361 -14.05 7.02 -6.13
CA ILE A 361 -14.27 8.32 -6.80
C ILE A 361 -13.70 8.22 -8.20
N SER A 362 -14.53 8.53 -9.19
CA SER A 362 -14.11 8.56 -10.60
C SER A 362 -14.39 9.94 -11.19
N ALA A 363 -13.39 10.51 -11.86
CA ALA A 363 -13.46 11.79 -12.51
C ALA A 363 -12.83 11.73 -13.92
N GLY A 364 -13.14 12.69 -14.78
CA GLY A 364 -12.61 12.74 -16.15
C GLY A 364 -12.95 11.48 -16.95
N HIS A 365 -11.93 10.71 -17.35
CA HIS A 365 -12.05 9.37 -17.97
C HIS A 365 -11.70 8.23 -16.99
N GLY A 366 -11.52 8.54 -15.72
CA GLY A 366 -11.13 7.58 -14.69
C GLY A 366 -12.11 6.43 -14.54
N GLN A 367 -11.59 5.20 -14.36
CA GLN A 367 -12.37 3.99 -14.18
C GLN A 367 -12.05 3.38 -12.83
N ASN A 368 -13.06 3.18 -11.99
CA ASN A 368 -12.89 2.61 -10.65
C ASN A 368 -13.76 1.38 -10.50
N SER A 369 -13.14 0.27 -10.16
CA SER A 369 -13.80 -1.01 -9.92
C SER A 369 -13.55 -1.45 -8.48
N TYR A 370 -14.61 -1.85 -7.78
CA TYR A 370 -14.54 -2.48 -6.48
C TYR A 370 -14.85 -3.97 -6.59
N ARG A 371 -13.99 -4.84 -6.04
CA ARG A 371 -14.24 -6.28 -5.90
C ARG A 371 -14.25 -6.69 -4.43
N GLY A 372 -15.36 -7.22 -3.95
CA GLY A 372 -15.51 -7.68 -2.58
C GLY A 372 -15.75 -9.18 -2.53
N LEU A 373 -14.87 -9.93 -1.85
CA LEU A 373 -15.13 -11.33 -1.52
C LEU A 373 -15.45 -11.44 -0.02
N VAL A 374 -16.62 -11.94 0.30
CA VAL A 374 -16.98 -12.40 1.65
C VAL A 374 -17.23 -13.89 1.60
N LYS A 375 -16.36 -14.67 2.26
CA LYS A 375 -16.47 -16.13 2.28
C LYS A 375 -16.63 -16.62 3.71
N ILE A 376 -17.78 -17.21 4.02
CA ILE A 376 -18.06 -17.78 5.32
C ILE A 376 -18.02 -19.30 5.22
N GLN A 377 -17.03 -19.92 5.87
CA GLN A 377 -16.84 -21.35 5.85
C GLN A 377 -17.87 -22.07 6.74
N LYS A 378 -18.00 -23.38 6.53
CA LYS A 378 -18.92 -24.22 7.29
C LYS A 378 -18.68 -24.19 8.80
N SER A 379 -17.41 -24.01 9.22
CA SER A 379 -16.98 -23.93 10.62
C SER A 379 -17.28 -22.58 11.30
N ALA A 380 -17.50 -21.53 10.50
CA ALA A 380 -17.65 -20.15 10.99
C ALA A 380 -19.07 -19.88 11.53
N VAL A 381 -19.39 -20.50 12.67
CA VAL A 381 -20.66 -20.33 13.37
C VAL A 381 -20.79 -18.89 13.87
N ASN A 382 -21.97 -18.28 13.70
CA ASN A 382 -22.30 -16.89 14.09
C ASN A 382 -21.36 -15.83 13.48
N ALA A 383 -20.77 -16.10 12.33
CA ALA A 383 -20.00 -15.11 11.62
C ALA A 383 -20.86 -13.94 11.15
N ARG A 384 -20.35 -12.72 11.22
CA ARG A 384 -21.03 -11.50 10.78
C ARG A 384 -20.15 -10.69 9.83
N ASN A 385 -20.76 -10.21 8.74
CA ASN A 385 -20.13 -9.26 7.83
C ASN A 385 -21.06 -8.08 7.61
N PHE A 386 -20.48 -6.89 7.58
CA PHE A 386 -21.08 -5.67 7.05
C PHE A 386 -20.19 -5.14 5.93
N SER A 387 -20.77 -4.85 4.76
CA SER A 387 -20.07 -4.31 3.59
C SER A 387 -20.84 -3.13 3.02
N GLN A 388 -20.18 -1.99 2.90
CA GLN A 388 -20.70 -0.80 2.23
C GLN A 388 -19.71 -0.35 1.16
N CYS A 389 -20.19 -0.23 -0.09
CA CYS A 389 -19.39 0.10 -1.26
C CYS A 389 -20.07 1.25 -2.01
N ASP A 390 -19.59 2.47 -1.79
CA ASP A 390 -20.16 3.66 -2.42
C ASP A 390 -19.23 4.21 -3.49
N SER A 391 -19.82 4.63 -4.60
CA SER A 391 -19.10 5.24 -5.73
C SER A 391 -19.65 6.65 -6.00
N MET A 392 -18.73 7.58 -6.27
CA MET A 392 -19.05 8.95 -6.66
C MET A 392 -18.48 9.25 -8.04
N LEU A 393 -19.33 9.73 -8.95
CA LEU A 393 -18.96 10.13 -10.29
C LEU A 393 -18.88 11.64 -10.41
N ILE A 394 -17.81 12.14 -11.03
CA ILE A 394 -17.57 13.56 -11.33
C ILE A 394 -17.37 13.70 -12.84
N GLY A 395 -18.37 14.22 -13.52
CA GLY A 395 -18.39 14.30 -14.99
C GLY A 395 -19.22 13.20 -15.64
N SER A 396 -19.02 12.99 -16.95
CA SER A 396 -19.87 12.12 -17.78
C SER A 396 -19.13 10.99 -18.49
N GLN A 397 -17.80 10.96 -18.43
CA GLN A 397 -16.96 9.99 -19.15
C GLN A 397 -16.22 9.01 -18.24
N CYS A 398 -16.36 9.20 -16.91
CA CYS A 398 -15.81 8.29 -15.92
C CYS A 398 -16.77 7.13 -15.62
N GLY A 399 -16.24 6.04 -15.05
CA GLY A 399 -17.01 4.85 -14.73
C GLY A 399 -16.76 4.33 -13.31
N ALA A 400 -17.78 3.65 -12.77
CA ALA A 400 -17.68 2.92 -11.52
C ALA A 400 -18.31 1.53 -11.69
N HIS A 401 -17.62 0.50 -11.23
CA HIS A 401 -18.05 -0.89 -11.35
C HIS A 401 -17.94 -1.58 -9.98
N THR A 402 -18.92 -2.43 -9.67
CA THR A 402 -18.93 -3.17 -8.39
C THR A 402 -19.14 -4.65 -8.65
N PHE A 403 -18.22 -5.48 -8.14
CA PHE A 403 -18.22 -6.93 -8.31
C PHE A 403 -18.25 -7.63 -6.95
N PRO A 404 -19.40 -7.72 -6.28
CA PRO A 404 -19.51 -8.45 -5.02
C PRO A 404 -19.51 -9.96 -5.27
N TYR A 405 -18.79 -10.70 -4.43
CA TYR A 405 -18.84 -12.16 -4.39
C TYR A 405 -19.05 -12.63 -2.94
N ILE A 406 -20.21 -13.20 -2.68
CA ILE A 406 -20.61 -13.61 -1.33
C ILE A 406 -20.89 -15.11 -1.33
N GLU A 407 -20.12 -15.87 -0.55
CA GLU A 407 -20.25 -17.32 -0.39
C GLU A 407 -20.49 -17.64 1.10
N VAL A 408 -21.71 -18.05 1.44
CA VAL A 408 -22.09 -18.39 2.82
C VAL A 408 -22.39 -19.87 2.94
N LYS A 409 -21.59 -20.58 3.74
CA LYS A 409 -21.72 -22.03 3.98
C LYS A 409 -22.23 -22.39 5.38
N ASN A 410 -22.58 -21.40 6.19
CA ASN A 410 -23.10 -21.60 7.54
C ASN A 410 -24.39 -20.81 7.74
N THR A 411 -25.46 -21.48 8.18
CA THR A 411 -26.80 -20.89 8.30
C THR A 411 -26.96 -19.93 9.48
N SER A 412 -26.04 -19.94 10.45
CA SER A 412 -26.05 -18.99 11.57
C SER A 412 -25.35 -17.66 11.25
N ALA A 413 -24.81 -17.53 10.05
CA ALA A 413 -24.12 -16.33 9.64
C ALA A 413 -25.08 -15.20 9.25
N SER A 414 -24.66 -13.95 9.47
CA SER A 414 -25.35 -12.75 8.99
C SER A 414 -24.43 -11.96 8.07
N VAL A 415 -24.91 -11.61 6.87
CA VAL A 415 -24.18 -10.82 5.88
C VAL A 415 -25.06 -9.67 5.42
N GLU A 416 -24.55 -8.46 5.56
CA GLU A 416 -25.17 -7.24 5.08
C GLU A 416 -24.28 -6.63 4.00
N HIS A 417 -24.86 -6.30 2.84
CA HIS A 417 -24.15 -5.69 1.73
C HIS A 417 -24.96 -4.55 1.15
N GLU A 418 -24.38 -3.36 1.12
CA GLU A 418 -24.94 -2.17 0.50
C GLU A 418 -23.98 -1.66 -0.58
N ALA A 419 -24.53 -1.21 -1.70
CA ALA A 419 -23.75 -0.55 -2.74
C ALA A 419 -24.56 0.63 -3.29
N SER A 420 -23.92 1.78 -3.41
CA SER A 420 -24.51 2.95 -4.01
C SER A 420 -23.60 3.58 -5.05
N THR A 421 -24.20 4.21 -6.06
CA THR A 421 -23.48 5.04 -7.03
C THR A 421 -24.21 6.36 -7.17
N SER A 422 -23.49 7.44 -6.94
CA SER A 422 -24.02 8.79 -7.02
C SER A 422 -23.17 9.65 -7.97
N LYS A 423 -23.79 10.66 -8.56
CA LYS A 423 -23.11 11.71 -9.30
C LYS A 423 -23.24 13.00 -8.50
N ILE A 424 -22.20 13.83 -8.48
CA ILE A 424 -22.33 15.17 -7.91
C ILE A 424 -23.38 15.94 -8.68
N GLY A 425 -24.44 16.37 -7.98
CA GLY A 425 -25.58 17.08 -8.58
C GLY A 425 -25.22 18.53 -8.92
N GLU A 426 -25.68 19.00 -10.08
CA GLU A 426 -25.54 20.41 -10.48
C GLU A 426 -26.20 21.34 -9.45
N ASP A 427 -27.31 20.92 -8.82
CA ASP A 427 -28.00 21.65 -7.76
C ASP A 427 -27.12 21.86 -6.52
N GLN A 428 -26.32 20.87 -6.14
CA GLN A 428 -25.38 20.96 -5.01
C GLN A 428 -24.30 21.99 -5.30
N ILE A 429 -23.74 21.95 -6.50
CA ILE A 429 -22.72 22.90 -6.97
C ILE A 429 -23.34 24.30 -7.05
N PHE A 430 -24.51 24.45 -7.65
CA PHE A 430 -25.24 25.72 -7.74
C PHE A 430 -25.51 26.31 -6.35
N TYR A 431 -25.95 25.48 -5.39
CA TYR A 431 -26.19 25.92 -4.01
C TYR A 431 -24.94 26.49 -3.35
N CYS A 432 -23.78 25.86 -3.56
CA CYS A 432 -22.49 26.32 -3.06
C CYS A 432 -22.06 27.64 -3.76
N ASN A 433 -22.16 27.68 -5.09
CA ASN A 433 -21.81 28.85 -5.89
C ASN A 433 -22.67 30.07 -5.54
N ALA A 434 -23.97 29.88 -5.29
CA ALA A 434 -24.87 30.95 -4.85
C ALA A 434 -24.47 31.56 -3.46
N ARG A 435 -23.60 30.90 -2.72
CA ARG A 435 -23.01 31.36 -1.45
C ARG A 435 -21.57 31.84 -1.58
N GLY A 436 -21.10 31.99 -2.80
CA GLY A 436 -19.74 32.50 -3.09
C GLY A 436 -18.63 31.45 -2.94
N ILE A 437 -18.97 30.16 -2.83
CA ILE A 437 -17.98 29.06 -2.81
C ILE A 437 -17.66 28.71 -4.25
N ALA A 438 -16.39 28.72 -4.64
CA ALA A 438 -15.98 28.33 -5.99
C ALA A 438 -16.32 26.86 -6.30
N THR A 439 -16.58 26.53 -7.55
CA THR A 439 -16.98 25.18 -7.96
C THR A 439 -15.98 24.12 -7.49
N GLN A 440 -14.69 24.36 -7.64
CA GLN A 440 -13.63 23.45 -7.20
C GLN A 440 -13.67 23.20 -5.67
N ASP A 441 -13.87 24.28 -4.89
CA ASP A 441 -13.97 24.18 -3.42
C ASP A 441 -15.24 23.41 -3.01
N ALA A 442 -16.36 23.61 -3.73
CA ALA A 442 -17.58 22.86 -3.50
C ALA A 442 -17.40 21.35 -3.74
N VAL A 443 -16.74 20.99 -4.84
CA VAL A 443 -16.40 19.59 -5.14
C VAL A 443 -15.51 19.01 -4.05
N ASN A 444 -14.45 19.71 -3.65
CA ASN A 444 -13.54 19.27 -2.59
C ASN A 444 -14.29 19.07 -1.26
N MET A 445 -15.21 19.94 -0.90
CA MET A 445 -16.04 19.79 0.31
C MET A 445 -16.93 18.55 0.25
N ILE A 446 -17.58 18.31 -0.88
CA ILE A 446 -18.48 17.15 -1.07
C ILE A 446 -17.65 15.85 -1.01
N VAL A 447 -16.53 15.79 -1.71
CA VAL A 447 -15.63 14.61 -1.74
C VAL A 447 -15.04 14.33 -0.35
N ASN A 448 -14.58 15.33 0.36
CA ASN A 448 -14.07 15.16 1.73
C ASN A 448 -15.17 14.67 2.68
N GLY A 449 -16.40 15.18 2.53
CA GLY A 449 -17.57 14.69 3.26
C GLY A 449 -17.86 13.21 2.98
N PHE A 450 -17.81 12.80 1.71
CA PHE A 450 -17.99 11.43 1.26
C PHE A 450 -16.94 10.45 1.82
N CYS A 451 -15.68 10.89 1.94
CA CYS A 451 -14.57 10.09 2.44
C CYS A 451 -14.39 10.13 3.95
N LYS A 452 -15.14 10.96 4.67
CA LYS A 452 -14.94 11.27 6.10
C LYS A 452 -14.85 10.01 6.98
N GLU A 453 -15.64 9.00 6.69
CA GLU A 453 -15.68 7.76 7.47
C GLU A 453 -14.36 7.01 7.40
N VAL A 454 -13.73 6.94 6.23
CA VAL A 454 -12.43 6.30 6.03
C VAL A 454 -11.31 7.13 6.66
N PHE A 455 -11.37 8.47 6.51
CA PHE A 455 -10.33 9.34 7.06
C PHE A 455 -10.25 9.32 8.59
N LYS A 456 -11.34 9.03 9.29
CA LYS A 456 -11.35 8.85 10.75
C LYS A 456 -10.49 7.67 11.21
N GLU A 457 -10.24 6.71 10.32
CA GLU A 457 -9.43 5.54 10.61
C GLU A 457 -7.93 5.79 10.42
N LEU A 458 -7.54 6.91 9.80
CA LEU A 458 -6.15 7.32 9.67
C LEU A 458 -5.69 8.11 10.91
N PRO A 459 -4.40 8.06 11.27
CA PRO A 459 -3.79 9.06 12.14
C PRO A 459 -4.05 10.47 11.58
N MET A 460 -4.23 11.45 12.49
CA MET A 460 -4.69 12.80 12.10
C MET A 460 -3.81 13.47 11.04
N GLU A 461 -2.49 13.33 11.14
CA GLU A 461 -1.53 13.92 10.20
C GLU A 461 -1.71 13.36 8.79
N PHE A 462 -1.91 12.04 8.69
CA PHE A 462 -2.13 11.34 7.42
C PHE A 462 -3.52 11.55 6.85
N ALA A 463 -4.53 11.75 7.71
CA ALA A 463 -5.86 12.15 7.29
C ALA A 463 -5.84 13.52 6.59
N VAL A 464 -5.07 14.47 7.13
CA VAL A 464 -4.88 15.80 6.52
C VAL A 464 -4.12 15.69 5.19
N GLU A 465 -3.09 14.86 5.13
CA GLU A 465 -2.35 14.61 3.88
C GLU A 465 -3.26 13.98 2.82
N ALA A 466 -4.01 12.94 3.18
CA ALA A 466 -4.95 12.28 2.28
C ALA A 466 -6.01 13.25 1.72
N GLN A 467 -6.55 14.14 2.56
CA GLN A 467 -7.50 15.17 2.14
C GLN A 467 -6.90 16.14 1.12
N LYS A 468 -5.65 16.58 1.34
CA LYS A 468 -4.93 17.45 0.40
C LYS A 468 -4.66 16.75 -0.92
N LEU A 469 -4.24 15.48 -0.87
CA LEU A 469 -3.98 14.67 -2.07
C LEU A 469 -5.22 14.49 -2.93
N LEU A 470 -6.39 14.23 -2.31
CA LEU A 470 -7.66 14.15 -3.04
C LEU A 470 -8.00 15.48 -3.73
N GLY A 471 -7.82 16.60 -3.03
CA GLY A 471 -8.06 17.94 -3.60
C GLY A 471 -7.19 18.20 -4.84
N VAL A 472 -5.88 17.96 -4.74
CA VAL A 472 -4.94 18.12 -5.86
C VAL A 472 -5.25 17.16 -7.00
N SER A 473 -5.57 15.91 -6.71
CA SER A 473 -5.86 14.89 -7.73
C SER A 473 -7.16 15.16 -8.51
N LEU A 474 -8.08 15.95 -7.96
CA LEU A 474 -9.34 16.34 -8.60
C LEU A 474 -9.27 17.71 -9.30
N GLU A 475 -8.13 18.38 -9.26
CA GLU A 475 -7.98 19.68 -9.87
C GLU A 475 -8.20 19.62 -11.39
N GLY A 476 -9.00 20.55 -11.92
CA GLY A 476 -9.35 20.58 -13.35
C GLY A 476 -10.31 19.47 -13.81
N SER A 477 -10.84 18.64 -12.89
CA SER A 477 -11.82 17.59 -13.24
C SER A 477 -13.26 18.11 -13.39
N VAL A 478 -13.48 19.37 -12.99
CA VAL A 478 -14.76 20.07 -13.06
C VAL A 478 -14.59 21.27 -13.96
N GLY A 479 -14.88 21.12 -15.25
CA GLY A 479 -14.82 22.16 -16.28
C GLY A 479 -15.92 21.98 -17.29
#